data_39fb8b5e58b0479e4952467652d43522
#
_entry.id   39fb8b5e58b0479e4952467652d43522
#
_cell.length_a   1.000
_cell.length_b   1.000
_cell.length_c   1.000
_cell.angle_alpha   90.00
_cell.angle_beta   90.00
_cell.angle_gamma   90.00
#
_symmetry.space_group_name_H-M   'P 1'
#
loop_
_entity.id
_entity.type
_entity.pdbx_description
1 polymer ?
#
loop_
_entity_poly.entity_id
_entity_poly.type
_entity_poly.pdbx_seq_one_letter_code
_entity_poly.pdbx_strand_id
1 'polypeptide(L)'
;TVATRDGVLFCPPIGHRQEAGDYRESWQPAAISEGALGSARHQSRKIVEALGGWGIFGVEFFICGDRAIFSELSPRPHDTGMVTLIGQNPNEFELHLRAILGLPIPAIELAGPSASAVILGTQESHSFGFNGVAAALAGGAPGRPVDLRLFAKPNTLKNRRMGVALARDETVQQATERAVKAASKVKIEYRD
;
A
#
# COMPACT_ATOMS: atom_id res chain seq x y z
N THR A 1 10.43 -3.31 -3.25
CA THR A 1 11.64 -4.05 -3.65
C THR A 1 11.50 -5.50 -3.24
N VAL A 2 11.80 -6.43 -4.15
CA VAL A 2 11.68 -7.88 -3.92
C VAL A 2 13.06 -8.52 -4.08
N ALA A 3 13.59 -9.10 -3.02
CA ALA A 3 14.81 -9.92 -3.06
C ALA A 3 14.45 -11.37 -3.29
N THR A 4 15.07 -11.97 -4.28
CA THR A 4 14.88 -13.38 -4.67
C THR A 4 16.22 -14.09 -4.76
N ARG A 5 16.18 -15.41 -4.95
CA ARG A 5 17.38 -16.21 -5.23
C ARG A 5 18.15 -15.72 -6.48
N ASP A 6 17.41 -15.21 -7.48
CA ASP A 6 17.96 -14.85 -8.78
C ASP A 6 18.30 -13.34 -8.87
N GLY A 7 18.12 -12.58 -7.80
CA GLY A 7 18.43 -11.16 -7.72
C GLY A 7 17.30 -10.30 -7.18
N VAL A 8 17.42 -8.99 -7.40
CA VAL A 8 16.49 -8.00 -6.87
C VAL A 8 15.58 -7.46 -7.97
N LEU A 9 14.26 -7.55 -7.75
CA LEU A 9 13.22 -7.00 -8.61
C LEU A 9 12.61 -5.76 -7.96
N PHE A 10 11.98 -4.91 -8.77
CA PHE A 10 11.33 -3.68 -8.31
C PHE A 10 9.90 -3.63 -8.78
N CYS A 11 8.99 -3.37 -7.85
CA CYS A 11 7.63 -2.96 -8.18
C CYS A 11 7.61 -1.55 -8.78
N PRO A 12 6.59 -1.18 -9.55
CA PRO A 12 6.33 0.21 -9.86
C PRO A 12 6.24 1.05 -8.57
N PRO A 13 6.74 2.31 -8.60
CA PRO A 13 6.83 3.14 -7.40
C PRO A 13 5.44 3.46 -6.84
N ILE A 14 5.35 3.49 -5.51
CA ILE A 14 4.16 3.85 -4.76
C ILE A 14 4.40 5.21 -4.12
N GLY A 15 3.49 6.17 -4.37
CA GLY A 15 3.44 7.42 -3.62
C GLY A 15 2.57 7.26 -2.39
N HIS A 16 2.86 8.00 -1.33
CA HIS A 16 2.02 8.02 -0.16
C HIS A 16 1.96 9.40 0.49
N ARG A 17 0.89 9.64 1.24
CA ARG A 17 0.71 10.81 2.07
C ARG A 17 0.68 10.40 3.54
N GLN A 18 1.42 11.15 4.34
CA GLN A 18 1.40 11.05 5.80
C GLN A 18 0.81 12.31 6.42
N GLU A 19 0.26 12.17 7.61
CA GLU A 19 -0.26 13.26 8.41
C GLU A 19 0.14 13.02 9.87
N ALA A 20 0.89 13.97 10.45
CA ALA A 20 1.47 13.83 11.78
C ALA A 20 2.29 12.52 11.97
N GLY A 21 3.03 12.10 10.94
CA GLY A 21 3.83 10.88 10.93
C GLY A 21 3.04 9.60 10.65
N ASP A 22 1.72 9.67 10.53
CA ASP A 22 0.88 8.50 10.23
C ASP A 22 0.51 8.44 8.74
N TYR A 23 0.64 7.26 8.15
CA TYR A 23 0.17 6.96 6.81
C TYR A 23 -1.34 7.17 6.68
N ARG A 24 -1.76 7.85 5.60
CA ARG A 24 -3.17 8.15 5.30
C ARG A 24 -3.64 7.55 3.99
N GLU A 25 -2.85 7.73 2.94
CA GLU A 25 -3.18 7.32 1.58
C GLU A 25 -1.93 6.84 0.87
N SER A 26 -2.08 5.89 -0.05
CA SER A 26 -1.06 5.57 -1.04
C SER A 26 -1.68 5.43 -2.42
N TRP A 27 -0.85 5.57 -3.44
CA TRP A 27 -1.27 5.45 -4.84
C TRP A 27 -0.16 4.84 -5.70
N GLN A 28 -0.55 4.22 -6.78
CA GLN A 28 0.33 3.59 -7.75
C GLN A 28 -0.21 3.75 -9.18
N PRO A 29 0.65 4.13 -10.14
CA PRO A 29 2.06 4.47 -9.99
C PRO A 29 2.26 5.88 -9.40
N ALA A 30 3.34 6.08 -8.66
CA ALA A 30 3.78 7.41 -8.26
C ALA A 30 4.46 8.11 -9.45
N ALA A 31 4.17 9.39 -9.63
CA ALA A 31 4.92 10.23 -10.55
C ALA A 31 6.31 10.53 -9.93
N ILE A 32 7.36 10.06 -10.59
CA ILE A 32 8.75 10.22 -10.16
C ILE A 32 9.64 10.37 -11.39
N SER A 33 10.65 11.23 -11.33
CA SER A 33 11.61 11.37 -12.42
C SER A 33 12.46 10.10 -12.59
N GLU A 34 12.95 9.85 -13.79
CA GLU A 34 13.84 8.70 -14.06
C GLU A 34 15.11 8.75 -13.20
N GLY A 35 15.66 9.95 -12.98
CA GLY A 35 16.84 10.14 -12.13
C GLY A 35 16.57 9.74 -10.67
N ALA A 36 15.46 10.21 -10.08
CA ALA A 36 15.07 9.84 -8.73
C ALA A 36 14.73 8.35 -8.61
N LEU A 37 14.03 7.77 -9.61
CA LEU A 37 13.70 6.34 -9.64
C LEU A 37 14.97 5.48 -9.73
N GLY A 38 15.92 5.86 -10.59
CA GLY A 38 17.23 5.19 -10.70
C GLY A 38 18.00 5.26 -9.38
N SER A 39 18.03 6.43 -8.73
CA SER A 39 18.65 6.64 -7.42
C SER A 39 18.02 5.76 -6.34
N ALA A 40 16.67 5.73 -6.26
CA ALA A 40 15.94 4.91 -5.31
C ALA A 40 16.22 3.41 -5.50
N ARG A 41 16.15 2.92 -6.74
CA ARG A 41 16.44 1.51 -7.07
C ARG A 41 17.86 1.11 -6.72
N HIS A 42 18.84 1.98 -7.02
CA HIS A 42 20.24 1.71 -6.69
C HIS A 42 20.44 1.57 -5.17
N GLN A 43 19.90 2.52 -4.39
CA GLN A 43 20.00 2.48 -2.93
C GLN A 43 19.26 1.26 -2.35
N SER A 44 18.03 0.99 -2.82
CA SER A 44 17.24 -0.16 -2.38
C SER A 44 17.99 -1.48 -2.63
N ARG A 45 18.57 -1.65 -3.82
CA ARG A 45 19.37 -2.83 -4.14
C ARG A 45 20.51 -3.02 -3.14
N LYS A 46 21.31 -1.98 -2.93
CA LYS A 46 22.45 -2.02 -2.01
C LYS A 46 22.05 -2.42 -0.59
N ILE A 47 20.96 -1.81 -0.09
CA ILE A 47 20.51 -2.05 1.28
C ILE A 47 19.97 -3.48 1.41
N VAL A 48 19.16 -3.93 0.47
CA VAL A 48 18.52 -5.26 0.51
C VAL A 48 19.58 -6.36 0.36
N GLU A 49 20.56 -6.18 -0.54
CA GLU A 49 21.67 -7.12 -0.70
C GLU A 49 22.57 -7.18 0.54
N ALA A 50 22.80 -6.05 1.21
CA ALA A 50 23.59 -6.01 2.45
C ALA A 50 22.86 -6.66 3.63
N LEU A 51 21.53 -6.52 3.71
CA LEU A 51 20.72 -7.20 4.74
C LEU A 51 20.63 -8.70 4.51
N GLY A 52 20.63 -9.12 3.27
CA GLY A 52 20.44 -10.52 2.89
C GLY A 52 19.00 -11.00 3.09
N GLY A 53 18.78 -12.30 2.81
CA GLY A 53 17.46 -12.91 2.88
C GLY A 53 16.60 -12.66 1.64
N TRP A 54 15.44 -13.33 1.60
CA TRP A 54 14.49 -13.26 0.50
C TRP A 54 13.11 -12.80 0.98
N GLY A 55 12.43 -12.04 0.16
CA GLY A 55 11.12 -11.49 0.49
C GLY A 55 10.90 -10.12 -0.12
N ILE A 56 9.82 -9.47 0.29
CA ILE A 56 9.55 -8.09 -0.07
C ILE A 56 10.06 -7.14 1.00
N PHE A 57 10.58 -6.00 0.56
CA PHE A 57 11.07 -4.91 1.39
C PHE A 57 10.35 -3.63 0.99
N GLY A 58 9.63 -3.01 1.91
CA GLY A 58 9.15 -1.64 1.80
C GLY A 58 10.32 -0.70 2.04
N VAL A 59 10.74 0.05 1.01
CA VAL A 59 11.84 1.02 1.14
C VAL A 59 11.28 2.41 0.85
N GLU A 60 11.36 3.29 1.83
CA GLU A 60 10.79 4.63 1.75
C GLU A 60 11.86 5.69 1.48
N PHE A 61 11.51 6.65 0.63
CA PHE A 61 12.37 7.75 0.23
C PHE A 61 11.65 9.08 0.25
N PHE A 62 12.37 10.13 0.62
CA PHE A 62 12.01 11.49 0.25
C PHE A 62 12.54 11.79 -1.15
N ILE A 63 11.70 12.36 -2.01
CA ILE A 63 12.07 12.73 -3.37
C ILE A 63 12.34 14.23 -3.45
N CYS A 64 13.58 14.60 -3.81
CA CYS A 64 14.04 15.97 -3.93
C CYS A 64 14.61 16.19 -5.34
N GLY A 65 13.78 16.64 -6.29
CA GLY A 65 14.14 16.70 -7.71
C GLY A 65 14.50 15.32 -8.24
N ASP A 66 15.69 15.17 -8.79
CA ASP A 66 16.20 13.91 -9.33
C ASP A 66 16.92 13.02 -8.30
N ARG A 67 16.78 13.35 -7.01
CA ARG A 67 17.43 12.59 -5.94
C ARG A 67 16.40 11.90 -5.06
N ALA A 68 16.67 10.64 -4.72
CA ALA A 68 16.00 9.91 -3.65
C ALA A 68 16.87 9.93 -2.38
N ILE A 69 16.28 10.34 -1.27
CA ILE A 69 16.92 10.35 0.05
C ILE A 69 16.27 9.24 0.86
N PHE A 70 17.05 8.24 1.27
CA PHE A 70 16.57 7.12 2.08
C PHE A 70 15.95 7.61 3.40
N SER A 71 14.80 7.06 3.75
CA SER A 71 14.09 7.31 5.00
C SER A 71 14.10 6.07 5.89
N GLU A 72 13.38 5.03 5.48
CA GLU A 72 13.31 3.80 6.26
C GLU A 72 13.18 2.56 5.38
N LEU A 73 13.36 1.39 6.00
CA LEU A 73 13.14 0.08 5.38
C LEU A 73 12.37 -0.84 6.32
N SER A 74 11.36 -1.48 5.76
CA SER A 74 10.57 -2.54 6.41
C SER A 74 10.77 -3.86 5.68
N PRO A 75 11.40 -4.89 6.29
CA PRO A 75 11.67 -6.19 5.63
C PRO A 75 10.42 -7.09 5.65
N ARG A 76 9.31 -6.62 5.14
CA ARG A 76 7.99 -7.26 5.13
C ARG A 76 7.03 -6.53 4.19
N PRO A 77 5.85 -7.13 3.86
CA PRO A 77 4.74 -6.36 3.31
C PRO A 77 4.43 -5.14 4.18
N HIS A 78 4.14 -4.02 3.55
CA HIS A 78 4.01 -2.71 4.21
C HIS A 78 2.66 -2.06 3.92
N ASP A 79 2.13 -1.28 4.87
CA ASP A 79 0.83 -0.64 4.76
C ASP A 79 0.69 0.23 3.49
N THR A 80 1.76 0.90 3.05
CA THR A 80 1.77 1.66 1.80
C THR A 80 1.62 0.77 0.58
N GLY A 81 2.04 -0.50 0.67
CA GLY A 81 1.92 -1.52 -0.37
C GLY A 81 0.52 -2.12 -0.50
N MET A 82 -0.40 -1.86 0.42
CA MET A 82 -1.78 -2.38 0.34
C MET A 82 -2.49 -1.98 -0.96
N VAL A 83 -2.11 -0.88 -1.60
CA VAL A 83 -2.61 -0.46 -2.91
C VAL A 83 -2.37 -1.52 -3.99
N THR A 84 -1.34 -2.35 -3.86
CA THR A 84 -1.02 -3.42 -4.81
C THR A 84 -2.10 -4.51 -4.87
N LEU A 85 -2.92 -4.66 -3.82
CA LEU A 85 -4.02 -5.64 -3.80
C LEU A 85 -5.08 -5.40 -4.88
N ILE A 86 -5.20 -4.17 -5.39
CA ILE A 86 -6.15 -3.82 -6.43
C ILE A 86 -5.48 -3.31 -7.70
N GLY A 87 -4.23 -2.85 -7.60
CA GLY A 87 -3.52 -2.14 -8.65
C GLY A 87 -2.40 -2.92 -9.34
N GLN A 88 -1.96 -4.05 -8.78
CA GLN A 88 -0.78 -4.76 -9.27
C GLN A 88 -0.96 -6.27 -9.25
N ASN A 89 -0.35 -6.95 -10.21
CA ASN A 89 -0.29 -8.41 -10.26
C ASN A 89 1.16 -8.86 -10.59
N PRO A 90 1.79 -9.71 -9.76
CA PRO A 90 1.39 -10.14 -8.40
C PRO A 90 1.38 -8.99 -7.39
N ASN A 91 0.53 -9.06 -6.36
CA ASN A 91 0.50 -8.07 -5.28
C ASN A 91 1.65 -8.28 -4.27
N GLU A 92 1.80 -7.35 -3.31
CA GLU A 92 2.92 -7.40 -2.34
C GLU A 92 2.99 -8.69 -1.52
N PHE A 93 1.86 -9.25 -1.11
CA PHE A 93 1.82 -10.49 -0.31
C PHE A 93 2.21 -11.70 -1.15
N GLU A 94 1.71 -11.78 -2.39
CA GLU A 94 2.06 -12.84 -3.31
C GLU A 94 3.54 -12.77 -3.69
N LEU A 95 4.07 -11.59 -3.96
CA LEU A 95 5.50 -11.39 -4.22
C LEU A 95 6.36 -11.83 -3.04
N HIS A 96 5.95 -11.46 -1.80
CA HIS A 96 6.64 -11.89 -0.59
C HIS A 96 6.66 -13.41 -0.47
N LEU A 97 5.50 -14.05 -0.61
CA LEU A 97 5.37 -15.51 -0.54
C LEU A 97 6.22 -16.22 -1.59
N ARG A 98 6.14 -15.75 -2.85
CA ARG A 98 6.95 -16.34 -3.94
C ARG A 98 8.44 -16.21 -3.68
N ALA A 99 8.89 -15.05 -3.20
CA ALA A 99 10.30 -14.81 -2.92
C ALA A 99 10.83 -15.71 -1.81
N ILE A 100 10.13 -15.82 -0.67
CA ILE A 100 10.59 -16.64 0.48
C ILE A 100 10.54 -18.14 0.18
N LEU A 101 9.62 -18.59 -0.68
CA LEU A 101 9.52 -20.00 -1.09
C LEU A 101 10.40 -20.34 -2.31
N GLY A 102 11.09 -19.35 -2.89
CA GLY A 102 11.89 -19.55 -4.11
C GLY A 102 11.05 -19.90 -5.33
N LEU A 103 9.79 -19.47 -5.39
CA LEU A 103 8.90 -19.68 -6.52
C LEU A 103 9.17 -18.66 -7.63
N PRO A 104 8.93 -19.00 -8.91
CA PRO A 104 9.06 -18.07 -10.01
C PRO A 104 8.18 -16.83 -9.82
N ILE A 105 8.75 -15.65 -10.06
CA ILE A 105 8.01 -14.39 -10.07
C ILE A 105 7.81 -13.98 -11.53
N PRO A 106 6.55 -13.90 -12.01
CA PRO A 106 6.25 -13.41 -13.35
C PRO A 106 6.52 -11.91 -13.48
N ALA A 107 6.31 -11.34 -14.65
CA ALA A 107 6.34 -9.90 -14.82
C ALA A 107 5.39 -9.22 -13.81
N ILE A 108 5.87 -8.14 -13.19
CA ILE A 108 5.05 -7.33 -12.28
C ILE A 108 4.31 -6.30 -13.10
N GLU A 109 3.00 -6.42 -13.19
CA GLU A 109 2.14 -5.61 -14.06
C GLU A 109 1.18 -4.74 -13.27
N LEU A 110 0.95 -3.52 -13.75
CA LEU A 110 -0.10 -2.65 -13.22
C LEU A 110 -1.44 -2.95 -13.90
N ALA A 111 -2.48 -3.12 -13.10
CA ALA A 111 -3.85 -3.25 -13.59
C ALA A 111 -4.49 -1.88 -13.93
N GLY A 112 -3.84 -0.80 -13.52
CA GLY A 112 -4.25 0.58 -13.75
C GLY A 112 -3.97 1.48 -12.55
N PRO A 113 -4.20 2.81 -12.68
CA PRO A 113 -4.01 3.75 -11.60
C PRO A 113 -4.89 3.39 -10.39
N SER A 114 -4.27 3.26 -9.23
CA SER A 114 -4.91 2.72 -8.03
C SER A 114 -4.51 3.50 -6.79
N ALA A 115 -5.36 3.48 -5.77
CA ALA A 115 -5.08 4.11 -4.50
C ALA A 115 -5.65 3.31 -3.32
N SER A 116 -5.11 3.59 -2.14
CA SER A 116 -5.65 3.13 -0.86
C SER A 116 -5.85 4.31 0.09
N ALA A 117 -6.83 4.21 0.97
CA ALA A 117 -7.10 5.19 2.03
C ALA A 117 -7.44 4.47 3.33
N VAL A 118 -6.88 4.95 4.46
CA VAL A 118 -7.04 4.29 5.75
C VAL A 118 -8.42 4.53 6.37
N ILE A 119 -8.89 3.54 7.13
CA ILE A 119 -10.03 3.64 8.04
C ILE A 119 -9.47 3.67 9.46
N LEU A 120 -9.76 4.74 10.19
CA LEU A 120 -9.14 5.01 11.50
C LEU A 120 -10.12 4.83 12.65
N GLY A 121 -9.62 4.28 13.75
CA GLY A 121 -10.30 4.33 15.04
C GLY A 121 -10.34 5.77 15.59
N THR A 122 -11.44 6.11 16.29
CA THR A 122 -11.63 7.44 16.87
C THR A 122 -11.50 7.44 18.39
N GLN A 123 -11.61 6.27 19.03
CA GLN A 123 -11.47 6.09 20.48
C GLN A 123 -10.94 4.69 20.81
N GLU A 124 -10.58 4.49 22.08
CA GLU A 124 -10.23 3.17 22.59
C GLU A 124 -11.52 2.36 22.84
N SER A 125 -11.51 1.11 22.40
CA SER A 125 -12.56 0.12 22.70
C SER A 125 -12.07 -1.29 22.37
N HIS A 126 -12.52 -2.25 23.17
CA HIS A 126 -12.33 -3.69 22.93
C HIS A 126 -13.57 -4.35 22.29
N SER A 127 -14.69 -3.60 22.20
CA SER A 127 -15.93 -4.07 21.59
C SER A 127 -16.38 -3.09 20.50
N PHE A 128 -16.25 -3.50 19.25
CA PHE A 128 -16.56 -2.65 18.09
C PHE A 128 -17.02 -3.47 16.90
N GLY A 129 -17.66 -2.80 15.97
CA GLY A 129 -18.05 -3.33 14.66
C GLY A 129 -17.81 -2.30 13.56
N PHE A 130 -18.13 -2.70 12.33
CA PHE A 130 -18.02 -1.82 11.15
C PHE A 130 -19.39 -1.67 10.50
N ASN A 131 -19.82 -0.43 10.28
CA ASN A 131 -21.01 -0.08 9.51
C ASN A 131 -20.63 0.62 8.20
N GLY A 132 -21.56 0.69 7.25
CA GLY A 132 -21.35 1.37 5.95
C GLY A 132 -20.53 0.59 4.93
N VAL A 133 -20.10 -0.65 5.22
CA VAL A 133 -19.30 -1.52 4.35
C VAL A 133 -19.97 -1.72 2.98
N ALA A 134 -21.26 -2.07 2.96
CA ALA A 134 -22.00 -2.24 1.70
C ALA A 134 -22.06 -0.94 0.88
N ALA A 135 -22.28 0.21 1.54
CA ALA A 135 -22.31 1.51 0.89
C ALA A 135 -20.92 1.92 0.34
N ALA A 136 -19.83 1.53 1.01
CA ALA A 136 -18.48 1.76 0.51
C ALA A 136 -18.21 0.93 -0.75
N LEU A 137 -18.51 -0.37 -0.72
CA LEU A 137 -18.31 -1.29 -1.85
C LEU A 137 -19.17 -0.92 -3.07
N ALA A 138 -20.40 -0.42 -2.84
CA ALA A 138 -21.27 0.09 -3.91
C ALA A 138 -20.70 1.34 -4.63
N GLY A 139 -19.59 1.91 -4.17
CA GLY A 139 -18.87 2.98 -4.86
C GLY A 139 -18.07 2.53 -6.08
N GLY A 140 -17.96 1.21 -6.32
CA GLY A 140 -17.31 0.65 -7.51
C GLY A 140 -18.20 0.75 -8.76
N ALA A 141 -17.57 0.61 -9.93
CA ALA A 141 -18.21 0.56 -11.23
C ALA A 141 -17.46 -0.43 -12.15
N PRO A 142 -18.04 -0.89 -13.27
CA PRO A 142 -17.33 -1.72 -14.24
C PRO A 142 -15.98 -1.09 -14.63
N GLY A 143 -14.91 -1.86 -14.53
CA GLY A 143 -13.55 -1.39 -14.77
C GLY A 143 -12.94 -0.47 -13.70
N ARG A 144 -13.72 -0.02 -12.72
CA ARG A 144 -13.32 0.88 -11.62
C ARG A 144 -13.73 0.29 -10.27
N PRO A 145 -13.08 -0.81 -9.83
CA PRO A 145 -13.45 -1.49 -8.61
C PRO A 145 -13.16 -0.67 -7.35
N VAL A 146 -13.94 -0.92 -6.31
CA VAL A 146 -13.66 -0.54 -4.93
C VAL A 146 -13.61 -1.82 -4.11
N ASP A 147 -12.64 -1.93 -3.21
CA ASP A 147 -12.48 -3.06 -2.30
C ASP A 147 -12.15 -2.56 -0.89
N LEU A 148 -12.28 -3.42 0.11
CA LEU A 148 -12.00 -3.12 1.50
C LEU A 148 -11.15 -4.21 2.13
N ARG A 149 -10.26 -3.81 3.04
CA ARG A 149 -9.61 -4.72 3.99
C ARG A 149 -9.85 -4.19 5.39
N LEU A 150 -10.65 -4.91 6.14
CA LEU A 150 -10.91 -4.62 7.56
C LEU A 150 -9.94 -5.44 8.40
N PHE A 151 -9.21 -4.77 9.29
CA PHE A 151 -8.20 -5.42 10.09
C PHE A 151 -8.81 -6.02 11.36
N ALA A 152 -8.52 -7.30 11.62
CA ALA A 152 -8.99 -8.01 12.81
C ALA A 152 -8.13 -7.69 14.04
N LYS A 153 -8.00 -6.41 14.39
CA LYS A 153 -7.27 -5.97 15.58
C LYS A 153 -8.10 -6.21 16.83
N PRO A 154 -7.46 -6.56 17.98
CA PRO A 154 -8.17 -6.88 19.21
C PRO A 154 -8.87 -5.69 19.87
N ASN A 155 -8.44 -4.47 19.54
CA ASN A 155 -9.01 -3.23 20.05
C ASN A 155 -8.83 -2.08 19.06
N THR A 156 -9.58 -1.01 19.25
CA THR A 156 -9.35 0.28 18.59
C THR A 156 -8.61 1.23 19.53
N LEU A 157 -7.95 2.23 18.94
CA LEU A 157 -7.39 3.39 19.60
C LEU A 157 -7.61 4.59 18.68
N LYS A 158 -7.53 5.79 19.21
CA LYS A 158 -7.55 7.01 18.40
C LYS A 158 -6.40 6.95 17.37
N ASN A 159 -6.73 7.20 16.10
CA ASN A 159 -5.83 7.14 14.94
C ASN A 159 -5.26 5.75 14.61
N ARG A 160 -5.65 4.68 15.32
CA ARG A 160 -5.25 3.32 14.94
C ARG A 160 -5.88 2.94 13.62
N ARG A 161 -5.06 2.47 12.68
CA ARG A 161 -5.53 1.95 11.38
C ARG A 161 -6.32 0.65 11.60
N MET A 162 -7.59 0.67 11.27
CA MET A 162 -8.53 -0.44 11.44
C MET A 162 -8.92 -1.10 10.12
N GLY A 163 -8.50 -0.52 9.02
CA GLY A 163 -8.74 -1.03 7.67
C GLY A 163 -8.24 -0.06 6.62
N VAL A 164 -8.39 -0.48 5.37
CA VAL A 164 -8.16 0.36 4.19
C VAL A 164 -9.27 0.15 3.17
N ALA A 165 -9.66 1.22 2.50
CA ALA A 165 -10.40 1.17 1.25
C ALA A 165 -9.41 1.24 0.09
N LEU A 166 -9.65 0.45 -0.94
CA LEU A 166 -8.86 0.33 -2.15
C LEU A 166 -9.72 0.73 -3.33
N ALA A 167 -9.16 1.47 -4.28
CA ALA A 167 -9.87 1.84 -5.50
C ALA A 167 -8.94 1.86 -6.70
N ARG A 168 -9.51 1.58 -7.89
CA ARG A 168 -8.88 1.80 -9.19
C ARG A 168 -9.75 2.71 -10.05
N ASP A 169 -9.12 3.58 -10.83
CA ASP A 169 -9.81 4.48 -11.73
C ASP A 169 -8.92 4.82 -12.95
N GLU A 170 -9.33 5.78 -13.78
CA GLU A 170 -8.60 6.21 -14.98
C GLU A 170 -7.32 6.97 -14.64
N THR A 171 -7.33 7.72 -13.55
CA THR A 171 -6.18 8.49 -13.06
C THR A 171 -5.92 8.20 -11.58
N VAL A 172 -4.69 8.43 -11.15
CA VAL A 172 -4.30 8.32 -9.73
C VAL A 172 -5.14 9.25 -8.85
N GLN A 173 -5.41 10.46 -9.32
CA GLN A 173 -6.24 11.41 -8.57
C GLN A 173 -7.65 10.86 -8.35
N GLN A 174 -8.31 10.39 -9.39
CA GLN A 174 -9.66 9.81 -9.31
C GLN A 174 -9.67 8.55 -8.43
N ALA A 175 -8.65 7.69 -8.54
CA ALA A 175 -8.52 6.51 -7.68
C ALA A 175 -8.39 6.92 -6.20
N THR A 176 -7.58 7.95 -5.90
CA THR A 176 -7.40 8.47 -4.53
C THR A 176 -8.71 9.05 -3.99
N GLU A 177 -9.39 9.90 -4.75
CA GLU A 177 -10.70 10.47 -4.35
C GLU A 177 -11.73 9.37 -4.08
N ARG A 178 -11.76 8.33 -4.93
CA ARG A 178 -12.65 7.18 -4.76
C ARG A 178 -12.32 6.36 -3.51
N ALA A 179 -11.03 6.09 -3.27
CA ALA A 179 -10.59 5.37 -2.07
C ALA A 179 -10.94 6.14 -0.79
N VAL A 180 -10.66 7.45 -0.75
CA VAL A 180 -11.02 8.33 0.38
C VAL A 180 -12.53 8.35 0.60
N LYS A 181 -13.32 8.50 -0.48
CA LYS A 181 -14.79 8.47 -0.40
C LYS A 181 -15.31 7.12 0.11
N ALA A 182 -14.71 6.02 -0.31
CA ALA A 182 -15.09 4.69 0.18
C ALA A 182 -14.72 4.52 1.67
N ALA A 183 -13.50 4.89 2.05
CA ALA A 183 -13.05 4.86 3.45
C ALA A 183 -13.96 5.69 4.37
N SER A 184 -14.39 6.88 3.93
CA SER A 184 -15.24 7.78 4.71
C SER A 184 -16.64 7.23 4.99
N LYS A 185 -17.13 6.28 4.19
CA LYS A 185 -18.41 5.61 4.38
C LYS A 185 -18.36 4.53 5.47
N VAL A 186 -17.19 3.95 5.71
CA VAL A 186 -17.02 2.94 6.76
C VAL A 186 -16.91 3.65 8.11
N LYS A 187 -17.81 3.31 9.03
CA LYS A 187 -17.82 3.85 10.39
C LYS A 187 -17.55 2.72 11.38
N ILE A 188 -16.76 3.01 12.39
CA ILE A 188 -16.55 2.10 13.51
C ILE A 188 -17.64 2.38 14.53
N GLU A 189 -18.43 1.37 14.85
CA GLU A 189 -19.46 1.40 15.89
C GLU A 189 -18.88 0.79 17.16
N TYR A 190 -18.87 1.56 18.23
CA TYR A 190 -18.39 1.14 19.54
C TYR A 190 -19.57 0.59 20.35
N ARG A 191 -19.35 -0.51 21.07
CA ARG A 191 -20.38 -1.27 21.78
C ARG A 191 -20.05 -1.39 23.27
N ASP A 192 -19.51 -0.31 23.81
CA ASP A 192 -19.16 -0.24 25.25
C ASP A 192 -20.41 0.00 26.09
#